data_e6cc3f1c09c7389f5fd3d8d7a499edee
#
_entry.id   e6cc3f1c09c7389f5fd3d8d7a499edee
#
_cell.length_a   1.000
_cell.length_b   1.000
_cell.length_c   1.000
_cell.angle_alpha   90.00
_cell.angle_beta   90.00
_cell.angle_gamma   90.00
#
_symmetry.space_group_name_H-M   'P 1'
#
loop_
_entity.id
_entity.type
_entity.pdbx_description
1 polymer ?
#
loop_
_entity_poly.entity_id
_entity_poly.type
_entity_poly.pdbx_seq_one_letter_code
_entity_poly.pdbx_strand_id
1 'polypeptide(L)'
;MGPHIFFRVEDEDSRARYSDEEGLFAEDTDTWVNFKSRDRRLLGQVERHLDWGNRVPTPFISMYCDEGVAHREAERRVGEGKKDVRVYKINMRKSDERREYRNIRLLAERLDFDIPEHAWNNSEYEYIFLHHVPYSAVVDWIDL
;
A
#
# COMPACT_ATOMS: atom_id res chain seq x y z
N MET A 1 4.35 -14.88 12.77
CA MET A 1 5.01 -13.68 12.25
C MET A 1 4.61 -13.45 10.82
N GLY A 2 4.34 -12.22 10.47
CA GLY A 2 3.92 -11.84 9.12
C GLY A 2 5.10 -11.67 8.17
N PRO A 3 4.81 -11.38 6.91
CA PRO A 3 5.85 -11.11 5.91
C PRO A 3 6.64 -9.84 6.26
N HIS A 4 7.87 -9.77 5.77
CA HIS A 4 8.73 -8.59 5.91
C HIS A 4 9.23 -8.07 4.57
N ILE A 5 9.01 -8.80 3.48
CA ILE A 5 9.32 -8.37 2.12
C ILE A 5 8.02 -7.97 1.43
N PHE A 6 8.01 -6.78 0.85
CA PHE A 6 6.84 -6.24 0.16
C PHE A 6 7.26 -5.63 -1.17
N PHE A 7 6.26 -5.43 -2.04
CA PHE A 7 6.46 -4.88 -3.37
C PHE A 7 5.45 -3.77 -3.61
N ARG A 8 5.94 -2.56 -3.86
CA ARG A 8 5.12 -1.38 -4.14
C ARG A 8 5.10 -1.12 -5.64
N VAL A 9 3.91 -1.06 -6.22
CA VAL A 9 3.74 -0.69 -7.63
C VAL A 9 3.37 0.77 -7.72
N GLU A 10 4.13 1.55 -8.49
CA GLU A 10 3.84 2.96 -8.76
C GLU A 10 3.78 3.22 -10.25
N ASP A 11 3.02 4.25 -10.62
CA ASP A 11 2.98 4.79 -11.97
C ASP A 11 2.80 6.31 -11.90
N GLU A 12 2.69 6.95 -13.07
CA GLU A 12 2.57 8.41 -13.17
C GLU A 12 1.40 9.01 -12.38
N ASP A 13 0.35 8.21 -12.14
CA ASP A 13 -0.87 8.66 -11.46
C ASP A 13 -0.94 8.22 -9.99
N SER A 14 0.08 7.55 -9.49
CA SER A 14 0.09 7.08 -8.10
C SER A 14 0.05 8.26 -7.12
N ARG A 15 -0.79 8.12 -6.10
CA ARG A 15 -1.00 9.17 -5.09
C ARG A 15 0.04 9.09 -3.97
N ALA A 16 0.31 7.89 -3.47
CA ALA A 16 1.46 7.67 -2.60
C ALA A 16 2.72 7.62 -3.47
N ARG A 17 3.79 8.28 -3.05
CA ARG A 17 4.95 8.52 -3.89
C ARG A 17 6.28 8.19 -3.21
N TYR A 18 7.22 7.71 -4.03
CA TYR A 18 8.61 7.52 -3.64
C TYR A 18 9.40 8.83 -3.76
N SER A 19 10.25 9.08 -2.76
CA SER A 19 11.25 10.15 -2.77
C SER A 19 12.63 9.53 -2.56
N ASP A 20 13.61 9.89 -3.38
CA ASP A 20 14.95 9.32 -3.37
C ASP A 20 15.67 9.41 -2.02
N GLU A 21 15.34 10.40 -1.21
CA GLU A 21 16.04 10.63 0.06
C GLU A 21 15.26 10.13 1.27
N GLU A 22 13.95 10.03 1.15
CA GLU A 22 13.08 9.85 2.32
C GLU A 22 12.26 8.56 2.30
N GLY A 23 12.10 7.93 1.14
CA GLY A 23 11.34 6.68 1.00
C GLY A 23 9.96 6.88 0.39
N LEU A 24 8.97 6.13 0.89
CA LEU A 24 7.60 6.17 0.38
C LEU A 24 6.71 6.98 1.33
N PHE A 25 5.89 7.87 0.76
CA PHE A 25 4.93 8.67 1.52
C PHE A 25 3.51 8.45 1.04
N ALA A 26 2.58 8.33 1.98
CA ALA A 26 1.16 8.44 1.68
C ALA A 26 0.86 9.88 1.25
N GLU A 27 -0.25 10.07 0.53
CA GLU A 27 -0.68 11.41 0.13
C GLU A 27 -1.08 12.25 1.36
N ASP A 28 -1.70 11.62 2.36
CA ASP A 28 -2.07 12.25 3.64
C ASP A 28 -1.16 11.71 4.74
N THR A 29 -0.25 12.54 5.23
CA THR A 29 0.63 12.20 6.34
C THR A 29 0.18 12.80 7.67
N ASP A 30 -0.95 13.50 7.68
CA ASP A 30 -1.45 14.22 8.86
C ASP A 30 -2.52 13.46 9.64
N THR A 31 -3.32 12.63 8.96
CA THR A 31 -4.40 11.89 9.61
C THR A 31 -3.87 10.64 10.28
N TRP A 32 -4.05 10.54 11.59
CA TRP A 32 -3.65 9.38 12.37
C TRP A 32 -4.83 8.45 12.62
N VAL A 33 -4.56 7.16 12.50
CA VAL A 33 -5.51 6.10 12.81
C VAL A 33 -4.83 5.08 13.74
N ASN A 34 -5.64 4.37 14.51
CA ASN A 34 -5.17 3.30 15.36
C ASN A 34 -5.63 1.96 14.76
N PHE A 35 -4.70 1.19 14.21
CA PHE A 35 -5.02 -0.11 13.61
C PHE A 35 -5.60 -1.11 14.60
N LYS A 36 -5.40 -0.90 15.90
CA LYS A 36 -5.95 -1.77 16.94
C LYS A 36 -7.39 -1.43 17.29
N SER A 37 -7.85 -0.27 16.85
CA SER A 37 -9.21 0.19 17.11
C SER A 37 -10.22 -0.53 16.22
N ARG A 38 -11.50 -0.53 16.66
CA ARG A 38 -12.64 -0.95 15.84
C ARG A 38 -13.58 0.22 15.59
N ASP A 39 -13.07 1.43 15.72
CA ASP A 39 -13.90 2.62 15.55
C ASP A 39 -14.18 2.94 14.09
N ARG A 40 -15.14 3.85 13.89
CA ARG A 40 -15.56 4.28 12.56
C ARG A 40 -14.50 5.08 11.83
N ARG A 41 -13.57 5.69 12.56
CA ARG A 41 -12.50 6.49 11.95
C ARG A 41 -11.56 5.60 11.15
N LEU A 42 -11.11 4.50 11.75
CA LEU A 42 -10.27 3.54 11.04
C LEU A 42 -11.02 2.94 9.85
N LEU A 43 -12.24 2.45 10.08
CA LEU A 43 -13.07 1.87 9.04
C LEU A 43 -13.26 2.84 7.87
N GLY A 44 -13.63 4.09 8.15
CA GLY A 44 -13.84 5.11 7.12
C GLY A 44 -12.60 5.37 6.29
N GLN A 45 -11.42 5.45 6.91
CA GLN A 45 -10.18 5.67 6.19
C GLN A 45 -9.80 4.47 5.30
N VAL A 46 -10.00 3.25 5.80
CA VAL A 46 -9.72 2.04 5.02
C VAL A 46 -10.67 1.93 3.83
N GLU A 47 -11.96 2.19 4.03
CA GLU A 47 -12.94 2.16 2.95
C GLU A 47 -12.63 3.20 1.86
N ARG A 48 -12.23 4.41 2.24
CA ARG A 48 -11.81 5.44 1.29
C ARG A 48 -10.58 5.02 0.50
N HIS A 49 -9.63 4.39 1.16
CA HIS A 49 -8.40 3.95 0.50
C HIS A 49 -8.67 2.88 -0.57
N LEU A 50 -9.62 2.01 -0.34
CA LEU A 50 -9.99 0.95 -1.28
C LEU A 50 -10.97 1.42 -2.36
N ASP A 51 -11.52 2.61 -2.23
CA ASP A 51 -12.46 3.17 -3.21
C ASP A 51 -11.68 3.93 -4.31
N TRP A 52 -11.63 3.35 -5.50
CA TRP A 52 -10.92 3.95 -6.63
C TRP A 52 -11.53 5.26 -7.12
N GLY A 53 -12.80 5.50 -6.81
CA GLY A 53 -13.47 6.76 -7.13
C GLY A 53 -13.19 7.88 -6.12
N ASN A 54 -12.58 7.56 -5.00
CA ASN A 54 -12.30 8.53 -3.97
C ASN A 54 -11.22 9.54 -4.41
N ARG A 55 -11.48 10.82 -4.17
CA ARG A 55 -10.53 11.91 -4.46
C ARG A 55 -9.87 12.48 -3.21
N VAL A 56 -10.32 12.06 -2.03
CA VAL A 56 -9.77 12.53 -0.76
C VAL A 56 -8.48 11.75 -0.46
N PRO A 57 -7.37 12.43 -0.10
CA PRO A 57 -6.14 11.74 0.29
C PRO A 57 -6.35 10.78 1.46
N THR A 58 -5.65 9.64 1.43
CA THR A 58 -5.70 8.67 2.53
C THR A 58 -4.33 8.53 3.18
N PRO A 59 -4.28 8.13 4.46
CA PRO A 59 -3.01 8.02 5.18
C PRO A 59 -2.26 6.72 4.90
N PHE A 60 -2.66 5.94 3.89
CA PHE A 60 -2.12 4.61 3.65
C PHE A 60 -1.33 4.50 2.36
N ILE A 61 -0.35 3.58 2.37
CA ILE A 61 0.40 3.15 1.21
C ILE A 61 0.11 1.67 1.00
N SER A 62 -0.37 1.29 -0.18
CA SER A 62 -0.62 -0.13 -0.51
C SER A 62 0.61 -0.80 -1.08
N MET A 63 0.88 -2.00 -0.60
CA MET A 63 1.95 -2.87 -1.11
C MET A 63 1.48 -4.31 -1.11
N TYR A 64 2.16 -5.15 -1.89
CA TYR A 64 1.87 -6.58 -1.96
C TYR A 64 2.98 -7.38 -1.31
N CYS A 65 2.63 -8.48 -0.63
CA CYS A 65 3.63 -9.38 -0.04
C CYS A 65 4.05 -10.50 -0.99
N ASP A 66 3.56 -10.49 -2.23
CA ASP A 66 3.85 -11.50 -3.25
C ASP A 66 4.38 -10.82 -4.51
N GLU A 67 5.57 -11.21 -4.95
CA GLU A 67 6.23 -10.62 -6.11
C GLU A 67 5.42 -10.82 -7.40
N GLY A 68 4.88 -12.02 -7.60
CA GLY A 68 4.08 -12.32 -8.79
C GLY A 68 2.83 -11.47 -8.88
N VAL A 69 2.16 -11.22 -7.75
CA VAL A 69 0.99 -10.34 -7.69
C VAL A 69 1.38 -8.91 -8.08
N ALA A 70 2.48 -8.40 -7.53
CA ALA A 70 2.97 -7.05 -7.85
C ALA A 70 3.33 -6.92 -9.33
N HIS A 71 4.02 -7.91 -9.89
CA HIS A 71 4.40 -7.88 -11.31
C HIS A 71 3.19 -7.93 -12.23
N ARG A 72 2.17 -8.75 -11.92
CA ARG A 72 0.94 -8.79 -12.70
C ARG A 72 0.20 -7.45 -12.65
N GLU A 73 0.18 -6.82 -11.48
CA GLU A 73 -0.43 -5.48 -11.35
C GLU A 73 0.34 -4.45 -12.17
N ALA A 74 1.67 -4.48 -12.14
CA ALA A 74 2.50 -3.58 -12.93
C ALA A 74 2.26 -3.78 -14.43
N GLU A 75 2.23 -5.03 -14.89
CA GLU A 75 1.95 -5.36 -16.29
C GLU A 75 0.56 -4.90 -16.70
N ARG A 76 -0.44 -5.02 -15.83
CA ARG A 76 -1.78 -4.53 -16.09
C ARG A 76 -1.79 -3.02 -16.33
N ARG A 77 -1.04 -2.27 -15.52
CA ARG A 77 -0.94 -0.80 -15.67
C ARG A 77 -0.24 -0.42 -16.98
N VAL A 78 0.83 -1.12 -17.34
CA VAL A 78 1.49 -0.92 -18.63
C VAL A 78 0.51 -1.18 -19.78
N GLY A 79 -0.26 -2.26 -19.69
CA GLY A 79 -1.27 -2.61 -20.69
C GLY A 79 -2.38 -1.58 -20.81
N GLU A 80 -2.66 -0.83 -19.75
CA GLU A 80 -3.65 0.27 -19.75
C GLU A 80 -3.06 1.59 -20.26
N GLY A 81 -1.78 1.61 -20.62
CA GLY A 81 -1.13 2.81 -21.13
C GLY A 81 -0.53 3.71 -20.06
N LYS A 82 -0.42 3.25 -18.82
CA LYS A 82 0.23 4.02 -17.75
C LYS A 82 1.72 4.13 -18.02
N LYS A 83 2.27 5.29 -17.71
CA LYS A 83 3.71 5.58 -17.87
C LYS A 83 4.40 5.51 -16.52
N ASP A 84 5.73 5.37 -16.57
CA ASP A 84 6.58 5.36 -15.38
C ASP A 84 6.18 4.29 -14.38
N VAL A 85 5.81 3.10 -14.89
CA VAL A 85 5.46 1.98 -14.02
C VAL A 85 6.74 1.39 -13.44
N ARG A 86 6.78 1.31 -12.11
CA ARG A 86 7.93 0.83 -11.36
C ARG A 86 7.47 -0.07 -10.22
N VAL A 87 8.25 -1.11 -9.93
CA VAL A 87 8.05 -1.97 -8.77
C VAL A 87 9.22 -1.79 -7.82
N TYR A 88 8.95 -1.31 -6.62
CA TYR A 88 9.94 -1.20 -5.54
C TYR A 88 9.90 -2.44 -4.67
N LYS A 89 11.07 -2.95 -4.32
CA LYS A 89 11.19 -4.02 -3.34
C LYS A 89 11.50 -3.41 -1.97
N ILE A 90 10.71 -3.79 -0.99
CA ILE A 90 10.77 -3.27 0.37
C ILE A 90 11.13 -4.41 1.32
N ASN A 91 12.12 -4.19 2.17
CA ASN A 91 12.49 -5.13 3.23
C ASN A 91 12.36 -4.43 4.58
N MET A 92 11.31 -4.76 5.32
CA MET A 92 11.02 -4.11 6.60
C MET A 92 12.02 -4.46 7.69
N ARG A 93 12.80 -5.52 7.52
CA ARG A 93 13.90 -5.82 8.45
C ARG A 93 15.05 -4.84 8.34
N LYS A 94 15.14 -4.11 7.24
CA LYS A 94 16.17 -3.09 7.02
C LYS A 94 15.68 -1.68 7.34
N SER A 95 14.41 -1.53 7.72
CA SER A 95 13.86 -0.25 8.12
C SER A 95 14.50 0.22 9.43
N ASP A 96 14.99 1.47 9.47
CA ASP A 96 15.52 2.09 10.66
C ASP A 96 14.43 2.66 11.57
N GLU A 97 13.18 2.57 11.14
CA GLU A 97 12.02 2.98 11.90
C GLU A 97 10.99 1.86 11.94
N ARG A 98 10.32 1.71 13.09
CA ARG A 98 9.20 0.80 13.21
C ARG A 98 7.97 1.43 12.54
N ARG A 99 7.34 0.69 11.60
CA ARG A 99 6.13 1.16 10.92
C ARG A 99 4.99 0.20 11.18
N GLU A 100 3.78 0.73 11.15
CA GLU A 100 2.58 -0.07 11.30
C GLU A 100 1.98 -0.40 9.94
N TYR A 101 1.60 -1.66 9.76
CA TYR A 101 0.96 -2.14 8.54
C TYR A 101 0.05 -3.31 8.86
N ARG A 102 -0.98 -3.50 8.02
CA ARG A 102 -1.98 -4.55 8.20
C ARG A 102 -2.39 -5.13 6.86
N ASN A 103 -2.68 -6.43 6.87
CA ASN A 103 -3.26 -7.12 5.72
C ASN A 103 -4.72 -6.70 5.54
N ILE A 104 -5.12 -6.41 4.30
CA ILE A 104 -6.46 -5.92 3.97
C ILE A 104 -7.54 -6.92 4.34
N ARG A 105 -7.37 -8.22 4.01
CA ARG A 105 -8.38 -9.24 4.34
C ARG A 105 -8.58 -9.41 5.83
N LEU A 106 -7.50 -9.39 6.58
CA LEU A 106 -7.60 -9.50 8.04
C LEU A 106 -8.27 -8.28 8.66
N LEU A 107 -8.01 -7.08 8.10
CA LEU A 107 -8.72 -5.88 8.53
C LEU A 107 -10.21 -5.97 8.21
N ALA A 108 -10.56 -6.45 7.02
CA ALA A 108 -11.95 -6.58 6.61
C ALA A 108 -12.73 -7.51 7.53
N GLU A 109 -12.12 -8.63 7.91
CA GLU A 109 -12.73 -9.56 8.85
C GLU A 109 -12.93 -8.93 10.22
N ARG A 110 -11.89 -8.27 10.73
CA ARG A 110 -11.92 -7.68 12.06
C ARG A 110 -12.87 -6.50 12.19
N LEU A 111 -12.93 -5.66 11.15
CA LEU A 111 -13.76 -4.46 11.13
C LEU A 111 -15.14 -4.71 10.51
N ASP A 112 -15.37 -5.91 9.98
CA ASP A 112 -16.62 -6.35 9.39
C ASP A 112 -17.07 -5.43 8.26
N PHE A 113 -16.23 -5.31 7.22
CA PHE A 113 -16.61 -4.59 6.00
C PHE A 113 -16.32 -5.42 4.75
N ASP A 114 -17.02 -5.09 3.66
CA ASP A 114 -16.83 -5.76 2.39
C ASP A 114 -15.71 -5.11 1.58
N ILE A 115 -14.78 -5.93 1.10
CA ILE A 115 -13.74 -5.46 0.19
C ILE A 115 -14.36 -5.25 -1.19
N PRO A 116 -14.17 -4.08 -1.83
CA PRO A 116 -14.68 -3.85 -3.18
C PRO A 116 -14.22 -4.93 -4.17
N GLU A 117 -15.08 -5.28 -5.11
CA GLU A 117 -14.84 -6.36 -6.06
C GLU A 117 -13.50 -6.20 -6.80
N HIS A 118 -13.17 -4.99 -7.23
CA HIS A 118 -11.92 -4.71 -7.95
C HIS A 118 -10.66 -5.00 -7.12
N ALA A 119 -10.77 -4.95 -5.80
CA ALA A 119 -9.62 -5.19 -4.90
C ALA A 119 -9.60 -6.61 -4.33
N TRP A 120 -10.66 -7.38 -4.53
CA TRP A 120 -10.84 -8.68 -3.86
C TRP A 120 -9.76 -9.69 -4.20
N ASN A 121 -9.42 -9.86 -5.48
CA ASN A 121 -8.50 -10.90 -5.93
C ASN A 121 -7.10 -10.76 -5.32
N ASN A 122 -6.64 -9.54 -5.13
CA ASN A 122 -5.30 -9.25 -4.59
C ASN A 122 -5.31 -8.99 -3.09
N SER A 123 -6.47 -8.91 -2.47
CA SER A 123 -6.61 -8.49 -1.07
C SER A 123 -5.92 -9.40 -0.07
N GLU A 124 -5.78 -10.69 -0.40
CA GLU A 124 -5.04 -11.65 0.43
C GLU A 124 -3.58 -11.27 0.57
N TYR A 125 -3.01 -10.65 -0.46
CA TYR A 125 -1.60 -10.27 -0.53
C TYR A 125 -1.36 -8.78 -0.30
N GLU A 126 -2.41 -7.98 -0.18
CA GLU A 126 -2.29 -6.54 -0.05
C GLU A 126 -2.20 -6.13 1.42
N TYR A 127 -1.21 -5.28 1.69
CA TYR A 127 -0.99 -4.65 2.99
C TYR A 127 -1.07 -3.15 2.85
N ILE A 128 -1.62 -2.47 3.85
CA ILE A 128 -1.60 -1.01 3.91
C ILE A 128 -0.68 -0.56 5.04
N PHE A 129 0.20 0.38 4.71
CA PHE A 129 1.20 0.96 5.60
C PHE A 129 0.77 2.38 5.97
N LEU A 130 0.95 2.74 7.23
CA LEU A 130 0.55 4.06 7.71
C LEU A 130 1.63 5.10 7.40
N HIS A 131 1.27 6.15 6.70
CA HIS A 131 2.01 7.38 6.40
C HIS A 131 3.29 7.26 5.58
N HIS A 132 4.25 6.43 6.01
CA HIS A 132 5.62 6.53 5.50
C HIS A 132 6.34 5.20 5.63
N VAL A 133 7.13 4.88 4.63
CA VAL A 133 8.10 3.77 4.69
C VAL A 133 9.48 4.37 4.45
N PRO A 134 10.43 4.25 5.42
CA PRO A 134 11.72 4.90 5.31
C PRO A 134 12.54 4.41 4.12
N TYR A 135 13.40 5.29 3.61
CA TYR A 135 14.33 4.95 2.54
C TYR A 135 15.15 3.69 2.85
N SER A 136 15.55 3.50 4.12
CA SER A 136 16.34 2.33 4.55
C SER A 136 15.67 0.99 4.24
N ALA A 137 14.33 0.96 4.12
CA ALA A 137 13.59 -0.25 3.79
C ALA A 137 13.51 -0.50 2.28
N VAL A 138 13.75 0.50 1.44
CA VAL A 138 13.68 0.37 -0.02
C VAL A 138 15.01 -0.19 -0.51
N VAL A 139 15.02 -1.45 -0.95
CA VAL A 139 16.26 -2.17 -1.24
C VAL A 139 16.53 -2.33 -2.74
N ASP A 140 15.52 -2.22 -3.58
CA ASP A 140 15.66 -2.39 -5.02
C ASP A 140 14.44 -1.88 -5.75
N TRP A 141 14.53 -1.71 -7.06
CA TRP A 141 13.36 -1.46 -7.92
C TRP A 141 13.66 -1.86 -9.36
N ILE A 142 12.58 -2.05 -10.13
CA ILE A 142 12.66 -2.26 -11.57
C ILE A 142 11.66 -1.36 -12.28
N ASP A 143 12.06 -0.86 -13.44
CA ASP A 143 11.20 -0.10 -14.34
C ASP A 143 10.63 -1.04 -15.41
N LEU A 144 9.35 -0.85 -15.73
CA LEU A 144 8.67 -1.64 -16.75
C LEU A 144 8.38 -0.83 -18.02
#